data_36917c3abf266baa04f69c1f15c1dff7
#
_entry.id   36917c3abf266baa04f69c1f15c1dff7
#
_cell.length_a   1.000
_cell.length_b   1.000
_cell.length_c   1.000
_cell.angle_alpha   90.00
_cell.angle_beta   90.00
_cell.angle_gamma   90.00
#
_symmetry.space_group_name_H-M   'P 1'
#
loop_
_entity.id
_entity.type
_entity.pdbx_description
1 polymer ?
#
loop_
_entity_poly.entity_id
_entity_poly.type
_entity_poly.pdbx_seq_one_letter_code
_entity_poly.pdbx_strand_id
1 'polypeptide(L)'
;MKSDLKMPAPSQCFVHKPDEKRQFEHCIEKAMLDLLSKCMFGGIMITYNAPGFPLYYIDEQMLSLLNYPSQRDLIAAVGKTMINCLRPEDRENVKAEIAQALLVGNNYTTAYRMLCRGKGYIWVKETGVQTVLPNGASVLVSLCLDITGQMEAQAELESIVQCPMGGIFRARTDRDLTLIYANDHYYALHGFTRETFRNKLNNQAIHLVHPSDIPWIEQRLRNAIKQRESTISLEYRVVRPEGEVVWLLMNGSFSEQQGDMLLTGMVIDISHQKFMEERLCCKSRRQRALCVQNCEPIN
;
A
#
# COMPACT_ATOMS: atom_id res chain seq x y z
N MET A 1 15.22 5.64 60.52
CA MET A 1 14.45 4.41 60.78
C MET A 1 14.37 3.66 59.46
N LYS A 2 15.24 2.67 59.29
CA LYS A 2 15.26 1.74 58.15
C LYS A 2 14.38 0.54 58.54
N SER A 3 13.33 0.28 57.82
CA SER A 3 12.49 -0.90 57.96
C SER A 3 13.04 -1.98 56.99
N ASP A 4 13.72 -2.93 57.56
CA ASP A 4 14.17 -4.14 56.86
C ASP A 4 12.97 -5.01 56.45
N LEU A 5 12.64 -5.04 55.18
CA LEU A 5 11.76 -6.06 54.62
C LEU A 5 12.62 -7.33 54.40
N LYS A 6 12.52 -8.26 55.32
CA LYS A 6 13.03 -9.62 55.17
C LYS A 6 12.26 -10.34 54.10
N MET A 7 12.92 -10.64 52.98
CA MET A 7 12.45 -11.63 52.02
C MET A 7 12.40 -13.01 52.61
N PRO A 8 11.35 -13.81 52.47
CA PRO A 8 11.31 -15.19 52.96
C PRO A 8 12.23 -16.06 52.10
N ALA A 9 12.88 -17.03 52.76
CA ALA A 9 13.81 -17.97 52.14
C ALA A 9 13.13 -18.88 51.09
N PRO A 10 13.86 -19.32 50.02
CA PRO A 10 13.31 -20.11 48.92
C PRO A 10 13.24 -21.63 49.21
N SER A 11 12.55 -22.01 50.24
CA SER A 11 12.39 -23.46 50.58
C SER A 11 11.09 -23.74 51.30
N GLN A 12 9.98 -23.43 50.67
CA GLN A 12 8.71 -24.11 50.93
C GLN A 12 8.07 -24.45 49.58
N CYS A 13 8.34 -25.67 49.11
CA CYS A 13 7.54 -26.31 48.06
C CYS A 13 6.11 -26.42 48.59
N PHE A 14 5.23 -25.55 48.14
CA PHE A 14 3.78 -25.71 48.30
C PHE A 14 3.35 -26.93 47.50
N VAL A 15 3.13 -28.03 48.19
CA VAL A 15 2.45 -29.20 47.64
C VAL A 15 0.98 -28.83 47.57
N HIS A 16 0.58 -28.18 46.47
CA HIS A 16 -0.84 -27.94 46.18
C HIS A 16 -1.52 -29.28 45.91
N LYS A 17 -2.71 -29.48 46.50
CA LYS A 17 -3.61 -30.55 46.12
C LYS A 17 -3.90 -30.49 44.64
N PRO A 18 -4.11 -31.61 43.93
CA PRO A 18 -4.31 -31.63 42.47
C PRO A 18 -5.40 -30.69 41.95
N ASP A 19 -6.43 -30.44 42.71
CA ASP A 19 -7.55 -29.55 42.37
C ASP A 19 -7.17 -28.07 42.50
N GLU A 20 -6.35 -27.66 43.46
CA GLU A 20 -5.85 -26.32 43.66
C GLU A 20 -4.86 -25.95 42.54
N LYS A 21 -4.06 -26.86 42.07
CA LYS A 21 -3.15 -26.67 40.97
C LYS A 21 -3.89 -26.46 39.66
N ARG A 22 -4.93 -27.22 39.39
CA ARG A 22 -5.80 -27.03 38.21
C ARG A 22 -6.54 -25.68 38.24
N GLN A 23 -7.07 -25.28 39.40
CA GLN A 23 -7.73 -23.96 39.54
C GLN A 23 -6.74 -22.81 39.36
N PHE A 24 -5.50 -22.95 39.85
CA PHE A 24 -4.45 -21.94 39.71
C PHE A 24 -3.98 -21.84 38.25
N GLU A 25 -3.74 -22.99 37.57
CA GLU A 25 -3.43 -23.03 36.14
C GLU A 25 -4.54 -22.37 35.28
N HIS A 26 -5.80 -22.71 35.54
CA HIS A 26 -6.95 -22.11 34.85
C HIS A 26 -7.08 -20.60 35.14
N CYS A 27 -6.76 -20.15 36.35
CA CYS A 27 -6.78 -18.74 36.73
C CYS A 27 -5.66 -17.95 36.02
N ILE A 28 -4.46 -18.53 35.88
CA ILE A 28 -3.33 -17.94 35.16
C ILE A 28 -3.62 -17.93 33.66
N GLU A 29 -4.13 -19.00 33.08
CA GLU A 29 -4.54 -19.05 31.67
C GLU A 29 -5.57 -17.96 31.35
N LYS A 30 -6.57 -17.83 32.21
CA LYS A 30 -7.59 -16.78 32.05
C LYS A 30 -7.01 -15.37 32.20
N ALA A 31 -6.11 -15.16 33.17
CA ALA A 31 -5.45 -13.86 33.35
C ALA A 31 -4.48 -13.55 32.20
N MET A 32 -3.78 -14.55 31.65
CA MET A 32 -2.93 -14.37 30.48
C MET A 32 -3.74 -14.08 29.22
N LEU A 33 -4.86 -14.78 29.00
CA LEU A 33 -5.78 -14.48 27.92
C LEU A 33 -6.38 -13.07 28.04
N ASP A 34 -6.75 -12.67 29.24
CA ASP A 34 -7.30 -11.31 29.52
C ASP A 34 -6.22 -10.21 29.31
N LEU A 35 -4.98 -10.49 29.70
CA LEU A 35 -3.83 -9.61 29.44
C LEU A 35 -3.50 -9.53 27.95
N LEU A 36 -3.45 -10.67 27.25
CA LEU A 36 -3.20 -10.72 25.80
C LEU A 36 -4.31 -10.00 25.05
N SER A 37 -5.57 -10.20 25.42
CA SER A 37 -6.70 -9.52 24.80
C SER A 37 -6.69 -8.00 25.02
N LYS A 38 -6.25 -7.52 26.20
CA LYS A 38 -6.12 -6.09 26.51
C LYS A 38 -4.89 -5.42 25.92
N CYS A 39 -3.82 -6.18 25.70
CA CYS A 39 -2.57 -5.68 25.11
C CYS A 39 -2.56 -5.73 23.58
N MET A 40 -3.43 -6.50 22.96
CA MET A 40 -3.54 -6.62 21.51
C MET A 40 -4.69 -5.74 21.00
N PHE A 41 -4.43 -4.87 20.04
CA PHE A 41 -5.42 -4.00 19.39
C PHE A 41 -6.41 -4.78 18.49
N GLY A 42 -6.76 -6.04 18.85
CA GLY A 42 -7.62 -6.91 18.08
C GLY A 42 -8.64 -7.66 18.91
N GLY A 43 -9.70 -8.14 18.26
CA GLY A 43 -10.74 -8.96 18.86
C GLY A 43 -10.51 -10.45 18.68
N ILE A 44 -10.97 -11.26 19.64
CA ILE A 44 -10.90 -12.72 19.58
C ILE A 44 -12.26 -13.27 19.19
N MET A 45 -12.25 -14.17 18.21
CA MET A 45 -13.41 -14.90 17.76
C MET A 45 -13.10 -16.40 17.69
N ILE A 46 -14.04 -17.24 18.12
CA ILE A 46 -13.94 -18.68 17.97
C ILE A 46 -15.17 -19.14 17.19
N THR A 47 -14.91 -19.86 16.11
CA THR A 47 -15.96 -20.44 15.26
C THR A 47 -15.80 -21.95 15.14
N TYR A 48 -16.88 -22.67 14.92
CA TYR A 48 -16.78 -24.07 14.49
C TYR A 48 -16.17 -24.14 13.09
N ASN A 49 -15.25 -25.05 12.88
CA ASN A 49 -14.75 -25.40 11.55
C ASN A 49 -15.79 -26.22 10.79
N ALA A 50 -16.86 -25.56 10.39
CA ALA A 50 -18.03 -26.13 9.74
C ALA A 50 -18.60 -25.14 8.72
N PRO A 51 -19.47 -25.56 7.78
CA PRO A 51 -20.05 -24.67 6.78
C PRO A 51 -20.65 -23.40 7.39
N GLY A 52 -20.20 -22.24 6.87
CA GLY A 52 -20.63 -20.93 7.32
C GLY A 52 -19.96 -20.42 8.59
N PHE A 53 -19.03 -21.16 9.18
CA PHE A 53 -18.28 -20.80 10.39
C PHE A 53 -19.23 -20.39 11.54
N PRO A 54 -20.02 -21.33 12.11
CA PRO A 54 -20.91 -21.01 13.21
C PRO A 54 -20.16 -20.45 14.41
N LEU A 55 -20.68 -19.35 14.99
CA LEU A 55 -20.06 -18.70 16.12
C LEU A 55 -20.13 -19.55 17.38
N TYR A 56 -18.98 -19.79 18.02
CA TYR A 56 -18.86 -20.41 19.33
C TYR A 56 -18.65 -19.36 20.42
N TYR A 57 -17.70 -18.45 20.24
CA TYR A 57 -17.36 -17.42 21.21
C TYR A 57 -16.87 -16.14 20.48
N ILE A 58 -17.12 -15.00 21.11
CA ILE A 58 -16.63 -13.69 20.69
C ILE A 58 -16.38 -12.85 21.92
N ASP A 59 -15.26 -12.13 21.96
CA ASP A 59 -14.91 -11.25 23.07
C ASP A 59 -15.50 -9.84 22.91
N GLU A 60 -15.39 -9.04 23.98
CA GLU A 60 -15.89 -7.66 23.98
C GLU A 60 -15.13 -6.75 23.00
N GLN A 61 -13.86 -7.05 22.74
CA GLN A 61 -13.04 -6.28 21.80
C GLN A 61 -13.48 -6.51 20.37
N MET A 62 -13.78 -7.76 20.01
CA MET A 62 -14.34 -8.08 18.70
C MET A 62 -15.72 -7.48 18.50
N LEU A 63 -16.56 -7.50 19.52
CA LEU A 63 -17.87 -6.83 19.49
C LEU A 63 -17.71 -5.31 19.31
N SER A 64 -16.76 -4.69 20.00
CA SER A 64 -16.42 -3.28 19.87
C SER A 64 -15.91 -2.94 18.47
N LEU A 65 -15.04 -3.77 17.90
CA LEU A 65 -14.51 -3.64 16.55
C LEU A 65 -15.62 -3.63 15.51
N LEU A 66 -16.61 -4.53 15.66
CA LEU A 66 -17.78 -4.61 14.78
C LEU A 66 -18.91 -3.63 15.15
N ASN A 67 -18.73 -2.85 16.24
CA ASN A 67 -19.69 -1.89 16.76
C ASN A 67 -21.04 -2.49 17.18
N TYR A 68 -21.01 -3.69 17.80
CA TYR A 68 -22.18 -4.32 18.38
C TYR A 68 -22.14 -4.27 19.90
N PRO A 69 -23.27 -3.88 20.58
CA PRO A 69 -23.32 -3.79 22.03
C PRO A 69 -23.22 -5.14 22.73
N SER A 70 -23.63 -6.21 22.08
CA SER A 70 -23.60 -7.56 22.62
C SER A 70 -23.53 -8.64 21.53
N GLN A 71 -23.10 -9.85 21.90
CA GLN A 71 -23.17 -11.02 21.04
C GLN A 71 -24.61 -11.31 20.56
N ARG A 72 -25.62 -11.04 21.40
CA ARG A 72 -27.03 -11.21 21.04
C ARG A 72 -27.43 -10.30 19.89
N ASP A 73 -27.00 -9.03 19.92
CA ASP A 73 -27.28 -8.05 18.87
C ASP A 73 -26.59 -8.42 17.56
N LEU A 74 -25.34 -8.89 17.64
CA LEU A 74 -24.62 -9.42 16.47
C LEU A 74 -25.37 -10.60 15.84
N ILE A 75 -25.75 -11.61 16.66
CA ILE A 75 -26.46 -12.79 16.17
C ILE A 75 -27.84 -12.41 15.58
N ALA A 76 -28.51 -11.43 16.15
CA ALA A 76 -29.80 -10.96 15.62
C ALA A 76 -29.63 -10.29 14.25
N ALA A 77 -28.53 -9.62 14.00
CA ALA A 77 -28.24 -8.91 12.75
C ALA A 77 -27.75 -9.84 11.62
N VAL A 78 -26.88 -10.81 11.94
CA VAL A 78 -26.16 -11.60 10.91
C VAL A 78 -26.47 -13.12 10.99
N GLY A 79 -27.20 -13.55 12.00
CA GLY A 79 -27.45 -14.97 12.31
C GLY A 79 -26.28 -15.56 13.13
N LYS A 80 -26.31 -16.89 13.26
CA LYS A 80 -25.29 -17.61 14.05
C LYS A 80 -24.01 -17.93 13.26
N THR A 81 -23.97 -17.65 11.96
CA THR A 81 -22.87 -18.00 11.06
C THR A 81 -22.08 -16.76 10.66
N MET A 82 -20.79 -16.77 11.00
CA MET A 82 -19.92 -15.60 10.79
C MET A 82 -19.67 -15.27 9.32
N ILE A 83 -19.88 -16.23 8.41
CA ILE A 83 -19.81 -15.96 6.97
C ILE A 83 -20.77 -14.85 6.51
N ASN A 84 -21.87 -14.64 7.23
CA ASN A 84 -22.84 -13.59 6.92
C ASN A 84 -22.33 -12.18 7.27
N CYS A 85 -21.34 -12.08 8.17
CA CYS A 85 -20.66 -10.83 8.45
C CYS A 85 -19.71 -10.43 7.32
N LEU A 86 -19.26 -11.37 6.50
CA LEU A 86 -18.35 -11.10 5.40
C LEU A 86 -19.10 -10.50 4.23
N ARG A 87 -18.43 -9.58 3.54
CA ARG A 87 -18.92 -9.05 2.27
C ARG A 87 -19.14 -10.20 1.28
N PRO A 88 -20.27 -10.24 0.56
CA PRO A 88 -20.62 -11.38 -0.31
C PRO A 88 -19.51 -11.79 -1.28
N GLU A 89 -18.82 -10.83 -1.87
CA GLU A 89 -17.75 -11.05 -2.84
C GLU A 89 -16.50 -11.72 -2.23
N ASP A 90 -16.28 -11.56 -0.92
CA ASP A 90 -15.10 -12.08 -0.24
C ASP A 90 -15.29 -13.52 0.27
N ARG A 91 -16.55 -13.98 0.39
CA ARG A 91 -16.93 -15.24 1.07
C ARG A 91 -16.26 -16.48 0.51
N GLU A 92 -16.26 -16.64 -0.81
CA GLU A 92 -15.71 -17.85 -1.44
C GLU A 92 -14.17 -17.86 -1.38
N ASN A 93 -13.53 -16.70 -1.56
CA ASN A 93 -12.09 -16.58 -1.44
C ASN A 93 -11.61 -16.92 -0.03
N VAL A 94 -12.27 -16.36 1.00
CA VAL A 94 -11.91 -16.63 2.40
C VAL A 94 -12.05 -18.11 2.75
N LYS A 95 -13.13 -18.76 2.32
CA LYS A 95 -13.31 -20.22 2.50
C LYS A 95 -12.17 -21.01 1.86
N ALA A 96 -11.82 -20.65 0.63
CA ALA A 96 -10.75 -21.32 -0.11
C ALA A 96 -9.39 -21.13 0.53
N GLU A 97 -9.04 -19.90 0.94
CA GLU A 97 -7.79 -19.57 1.62
C GLU A 97 -7.64 -20.34 2.94
N ILE A 98 -8.67 -20.31 3.80
CA ILE A 98 -8.68 -21.05 5.07
C ILE A 98 -8.53 -22.56 4.82
N ALA A 99 -9.34 -23.13 3.91
CA ALA A 99 -9.29 -24.54 3.60
C ALA A 99 -7.92 -24.96 3.06
N GLN A 100 -7.32 -24.18 2.17
CA GLN A 100 -6.01 -24.45 1.60
C GLN A 100 -4.90 -24.37 2.67
N ALA A 101 -4.93 -23.35 3.54
CA ALA A 101 -3.96 -23.22 4.61
C ALA A 101 -4.02 -24.40 5.61
N LEU A 102 -5.22 -24.86 5.94
CA LEU A 102 -5.45 -26.00 6.85
C LEU A 102 -5.09 -27.36 6.25
N LEU A 103 -4.87 -27.47 4.94
CA LEU A 103 -4.30 -28.68 4.32
C LEU A 103 -2.79 -28.81 4.57
N VAL A 104 -2.10 -27.67 4.77
CA VAL A 104 -0.64 -27.63 4.95
C VAL A 104 -0.24 -27.56 6.42
N GLY A 105 -1.10 -26.93 7.24
CA GLY A 105 -0.83 -26.74 8.67
C GLY A 105 -2.12 -26.56 9.45
N ASN A 106 -1.99 -26.10 10.71
CA ASN A 106 -3.13 -25.82 11.58
C ASN A 106 -3.39 -24.33 11.78
N ASN A 107 -2.67 -23.46 11.07
CA ASN A 107 -2.79 -22.01 11.15
C ASN A 107 -3.11 -21.40 9.78
N TYR A 108 -3.75 -20.23 9.80
CA TYR A 108 -4.07 -19.48 8.60
C TYR A 108 -4.03 -17.98 8.87
N THR A 109 -3.87 -17.21 7.81
CA THR A 109 -4.03 -15.75 7.81
C THR A 109 -4.77 -15.36 6.55
N THR A 110 -5.82 -14.55 6.70
CA THR A 110 -6.62 -14.02 5.60
C THR A 110 -7.02 -12.58 5.88
N ALA A 111 -7.36 -11.81 4.85
CA ALA A 111 -7.86 -10.45 4.96
C ALA A 111 -9.13 -10.29 4.13
N TYR A 112 -10.17 -9.73 4.71
CA TYR A 112 -11.48 -9.60 4.11
C TYR A 112 -12.27 -8.46 4.72
N ARG A 113 -13.41 -8.13 4.10
CA ARG A 113 -14.28 -7.06 4.57
C ARG A 113 -15.40 -7.62 5.43
N MET A 114 -15.52 -7.07 6.63
CA MET A 114 -16.49 -7.46 7.65
C MET A 114 -17.52 -6.35 7.90
N LEU A 115 -18.80 -6.72 8.05
CA LEU A 115 -19.89 -5.78 8.32
C LEU A 115 -19.73 -5.19 9.73
N CYS A 116 -19.54 -3.89 9.79
CA CYS A 116 -19.51 -3.10 11.01
C CYS A 116 -20.82 -2.30 11.12
N ARG A 117 -21.51 -2.41 12.25
CA ARG A 117 -22.79 -1.75 12.49
C ARG A 117 -22.67 -0.23 12.39
N GLY A 118 -23.46 0.38 11.48
CA GLY A 118 -23.49 1.83 11.29
C GLY A 118 -22.32 2.43 10.49
N LYS A 119 -21.31 1.62 10.13
CA LYS A 119 -20.14 2.07 9.33
C LYS A 119 -20.02 1.39 7.97
N GLY A 120 -20.83 0.35 7.69
CA GLY A 120 -20.67 -0.46 6.49
C GLY A 120 -19.64 -1.55 6.65
N TYR A 121 -18.73 -1.71 5.69
CA TYR A 121 -17.69 -2.74 5.75
C TYR A 121 -16.35 -2.16 6.18
N ILE A 122 -15.67 -2.86 7.08
CA ILE A 122 -14.29 -2.60 7.51
C ILE A 122 -13.38 -3.72 7.01
N TRP A 123 -12.10 -3.42 6.78
CA TRP A 123 -11.10 -4.43 6.47
C TRP A 123 -10.59 -5.09 7.76
N VAL A 124 -10.68 -6.40 7.81
CA VAL A 124 -10.22 -7.21 8.93
C VAL A 124 -9.12 -8.16 8.46
N LYS A 125 -8.00 -8.18 9.16
CA LYS A 125 -6.98 -9.23 9.04
C LYS A 125 -7.22 -10.25 10.14
N GLU A 126 -7.53 -11.47 9.75
CA GLU A 126 -7.74 -12.60 10.64
C GLU A 126 -6.53 -13.52 10.62
N THR A 127 -6.01 -13.84 11.80
CA THR A 127 -5.01 -14.90 11.98
C THR A 127 -5.57 -15.92 12.94
N GLY A 128 -5.69 -17.15 12.50
CA GLY A 128 -6.36 -18.20 13.26
C GLY A 128 -5.59 -19.50 13.32
N VAL A 129 -5.96 -20.30 14.30
CA VAL A 129 -5.42 -21.65 14.53
C VAL A 129 -6.59 -22.63 14.68
N GLN A 130 -6.51 -23.74 13.96
CA GLN A 130 -7.43 -24.85 14.14
C GLN A 130 -7.05 -25.67 15.38
N THR A 131 -8.02 -25.95 16.24
CA THR A 131 -7.87 -26.82 17.40
C THR A 131 -9.12 -27.67 17.62
N VAL A 132 -9.05 -28.59 18.58
CA VAL A 132 -10.16 -29.47 18.92
C VAL A 132 -10.57 -29.24 20.37
N LEU A 133 -11.87 -29.00 20.59
CA LEU A 133 -12.44 -28.88 21.94
C LEU A 133 -12.48 -30.23 22.65
N PRO A 134 -12.61 -30.27 23.98
CA PRO A 134 -12.72 -31.52 24.74
C PRO A 134 -13.87 -32.44 24.33
N ASN A 135 -14.92 -31.89 23.71
CA ASN A 135 -16.06 -32.65 23.16
C ASN A 135 -15.80 -33.19 21.74
N GLY A 136 -14.58 -33.07 21.22
CA GLY A 136 -14.20 -33.53 19.88
C GLY A 136 -14.55 -32.58 18.72
N ALA A 137 -15.19 -31.45 18.99
CA ALA A 137 -15.53 -30.48 17.93
C ALA A 137 -14.29 -29.69 17.45
N SER A 138 -14.11 -29.63 16.12
CA SER A 138 -13.06 -28.80 15.51
C SER A 138 -13.50 -27.34 15.50
N VAL A 139 -12.62 -26.45 15.99
CA VAL A 139 -12.85 -25.00 16.03
C VAL A 139 -11.65 -24.24 15.47
N LEU A 140 -11.94 -23.02 15.01
CA LEU A 140 -10.95 -22.02 14.61
C LEU A 140 -10.92 -20.94 15.70
N VAL A 141 -9.77 -20.76 16.32
CA VAL A 141 -9.51 -19.69 17.29
C VAL A 141 -8.77 -18.58 16.57
N SER A 142 -9.38 -17.41 16.46
CA SER A 142 -8.93 -16.34 15.58
C SER A 142 -8.72 -15.04 16.32
N LEU A 143 -7.64 -14.33 15.96
CA LEU A 143 -7.41 -12.93 16.29
C LEU A 143 -7.74 -12.09 15.05
N CYS A 144 -8.60 -11.10 15.23
CA CYS A 144 -9.07 -10.19 14.19
C CYS A 144 -8.57 -8.76 14.46
N LEU A 145 -7.87 -8.17 13.49
CA LEU A 145 -7.34 -6.82 13.55
C LEU A 145 -8.04 -5.94 12.52
N ASP A 146 -8.47 -4.74 12.91
CA ASP A 146 -8.93 -3.72 11.96
C ASP A 146 -7.71 -3.15 11.21
N ILE A 147 -7.68 -3.37 9.91
CA ILE A 147 -6.65 -2.84 9.00
C ILE A 147 -7.22 -1.82 8.02
N THR A 148 -8.43 -1.28 8.28
CA THR A 148 -9.11 -0.34 7.37
C THR A 148 -8.24 0.88 7.09
N GLY A 149 -7.70 1.52 8.12
CA GLY A 149 -6.82 2.68 7.94
C GLY A 149 -5.55 2.36 7.14
N GLN A 150 -4.99 1.16 7.29
CA GLN A 150 -3.83 0.72 6.51
C GLN A 150 -4.22 0.52 5.03
N MET A 151 -5.35 -0.11 4.76
CA MET A 151 -5.85 -0.36 3.40
C MET A 151 -6.24 0.93 2.68
N GLU A 152 -6.89 1.87 3.42
CA GLU A 152 -7.24 3.19 2.89
C GLU A 152 -6.00 4.02 2.55
N ALA A 153 -5.02 4.09 3.45
CA ALA A 153 -3.77 4.79 3.19
C ALA A 153 -3.01 4.19 1.99
N GLN A 154 -3.00 2.87 1.87
CA GLN A 154 -2.40 2.20 0.73
C GLN A 154 -3.14 2.50 -0.58
N ALA A 155 -4.48 2.45 -0.58
CA ALA A 155 -5.30 2.78 -1.74
C ALA A 155 -5.15 4.26 -2.14
N GLU A 156 -5.03 5.17 -1.18
CA GLU A 156 -4.75 6.58 -1.43
C GLU A 156 -3.39 6.78 -2.10
N LEU A 157 -2.34 6.14 -1.58
CA LEU A 157 -1.01 6.17 -2.20
C LEU A 157 -1.03 5.59 -3.62
N GLU A 158 -1.70 4.47 -3.83
CA GLU A 158 -1.86 3.86 -5.16
C GLU A 158 -2.64 4.76 -6.11
N SER A 159 -3.69 5.43 -5.62
CA SER A 159 -4.46 6.41 -6.40
C SER A 159 -3.62 7.61 -6.84
N ILE A 160 -2.78 8.15 -5.95
CA ILE A 160 -1.86 9.24 -6.27
C ILE A 160 -0.84 8.79 -7.31
N VAL A 161 -0.32 7.58 -7.15
CA VAL A 161 0.68 7.00 -8.05
C VAL A 161 0.11 6.64 -9.42
N GLN A 162 -1.18 6.25 -9.50
CA GLN A 162 -1.88 5.96 -10.75
C GLN A 162 -2.61 7.16 -11.35
N CYS A 163 -2.37 8.37 -10.83
CA CYS A 163 -3.00 9.58 -11.33
C CYS A 163 -2.76 9.74 -12.85
N PRO A 164 -3.83 9.84 -13.69
CA PRO A 164 -3.68 9.93 -15.14
C PRO A 164 -3.10 11.28 -15.61
N MET A 165 -2.81 12.20 -14.71
CA MET A 165 -2.28 13.52 -15.04
C MET A 165 -0.77 13.55 -15.29
N GLY A 166 -0.02 12.46 -15.00
CA GLY A 166 1.42 12.43 -15.23
C GLY A 166 2.08 11.06 -15.02
N GLY A 167 3.19 10.86 -15.68
CA GLY A 167 4.06 9.69 -15.46
C GLY A 167 4.94 9.90 -14.24
N ILE A 168 4.73 9.15 -13.18
CA ILE A 168 5.56 9.19 -11.97
C ILE A 168 6.70 8.21 -12.11
N PHE A 169 7.91 8.63 -11.73
CA PHE A 169 9.09 7.79 -11.81
C PHE A 169 10.06 8.02 -10.65
N ARG A 170 10.91 7.03 -10.42
CA ARG A 170 12.09 7.08 -9.58
C ARG A 170 13.24 6.41 -10.33
N ALA A 171 14.36 7.10 -10.47
CA ALA A 171 15.53 6.62 -11.19
C ALA A 171 16.81 6.88 -10.40
N ARG A 172 17.86 6.09 -10.63
CA ARG A 172 19.21 6.44 -10.24
C ARG A 172 19.72 7.57 -11.11
N THR A 173 20.57 8.41 -10.56
CA THR A 173 21.25 9.47 -11.33
C THR A 173 22.56 8.95 -11.93
N ASP A 174 22.59 7.66 -12.33
CA ASP A 174 23.65 7.07 -13.11
C ASP A 174 23.63 7.60 -14.55
N ARG A 175 24.60 7.16 -15.35
CA ARG A 175 24.72 7.60 -16.76
C ARG A 175 23.48 7.28 -17.59
N ASP A 176 22.84 6.17 -17.30
CA ASP A 176 21.74 5.63 -18.10
C ASP A 176 20.36 6.03 -17.55
N LEU A 177 20.30 6.75 -16.41
CA LEU A 177 19.07 7.07 -15.70
C LEU A 177 18.22 5.82 -15.45
N THR A 178 18.83 4.84 -14.78
CA THR A 178 18.19 3.54 -14.56
C THR A 178 16.93 3.67 -13.69
N LEU A 179 15.79 3.31 -14.26
CA LEU A 179 14.50 3.32 -13.54
C LEU A 179 14.48 2.26 -12.43
N ILE A 180 14.15 2.70 -11.21
CA ILE A 180 13.85 1.84 -10.07
C ILE A 180 12.35 1.58 -10.01
N TYR A 181 11.57 2.61 -10.28
CA TYR A 181 10.10 2.59 -10.26
C TYR A 181 9.54 3.53 -11.31
N ALA A 182 8.44 3.13 -11.95
CA ALA A 182 7.58 4.03 -12.71
C ALA A 182 6.14 3.49 -12.70
N ASN A 183 5.15 4.40 -12.78
CA ASN A 183 3.76 4.02 -12.95
C ASN A 183 3.45 3.69 -14.43
N ASP A 184 2.30 3.09 -14.68
CA ASP A 184 1.93 2.68 -16.05
C ASP A 184 1.74 3.87 -16.98
N HIS A 185 1.33 5.03 -16.45
CA HIS A 185 1.22 6.25 -17.23
C HIS A 185 2.58 6.78 -17.73
N TYR A 186 3.65 6.62 -16.92
CA TYR A 186 5.02 6.93 -17.39
C TYR A 186 5.37 6.13 -18.64
N TYR A 187 5.14 4.82 -18.62
CA TYR A 187 5.44 3.98 -19.79
C TYR A 187 4.57 4.35 -20.98
N ALA A 188 3.28 4.60 -20.77
CA ALA A 188 2.34 5.01 -21.82
C ALA A 188 2.74 6.34 -22.49
N LEU A 189 3.19 7.35 -21.73
CA LEU A 189 3.70 8.61 -22.27
C LEU A 189 4.88 8.39 -23.22
N HIS A 190 5.71 7.38 -22.96
CA HIS A 190 6.86 7.03 -23.77
C HIS A 190 6.55 6.01 -24.88
N GLY A 191 5.30 5.55 -25.01
CA GLY A 191 4.88 4.57 -26.00
C GLY A 191 5.29 3.11 -25.68
N PHE A 192 5.48 2.79 -24.41
CA PHE A 192 5.84 1.46 -23.94
C PHE A 192 4.83 0.90 -22.94
N THR A 193 4.85 -0.42 -22.75
CA THR A 193 4.40 -1.08 -21.54
C THR A 193 5.60 -1.30 -20.62
N ARG A 194 5.38 -1.54 -19.33
CA ARG A 194 6.46 -1.87 -18.37
C ARG A 194 7.33 -3.04 -18.86
N GLU A 195 6.69 -4.07 -19.39
CA GLU A 195 7.36 -5.27 -19.88
C GLU A 195 8.21 -4.97 -21.13
N THR A 196 7.64 -4.30 -22.12
CA THR A 196 8.35 -3.95 -23.37
C THR A 196 9.51 -3.00 -23.12
N PHE A 197 9.36 -2.06 -22.17
CA PHE A 197 10.41 -1.14 -21.77
C PHE A 197 11.59 -1.90 -21.12
N ARG A 198 11.29 -2.77 -20.15
CA ARG A 198 12.29 -3.60 -19.49
C ARG A 198 13.05 -4.48 -20.48
N ASN A 199 12.35 -5.14 -21.40
CA ASN A 199 12.95 -6.08 -22.34
C ASN A 199 13.78 -5.38 -23.44
N LYS A 200 13.36 -4.18 -23.91
CA LYS A 200 14.04 -3.47 -25.00
C LYS A 200 15.13 -2.52 -24.51
N LEU A 201 14.91 -1.86 -23.38
CA LEU A 201 15.76 -0.77 -22.88
C LEU A 201 16.42 -1.07 -21.53
N ASN A 202 16.24 -2.27 -20.99
CA ASN A 202 16.83 -2.70 -19.70
C ASN A 202 16.64 -1.68 -18.57
N ASN A 203 15.47 -1.03 -18.51
CA ASN A 203 15.11 0.06 -17.60
C ASN A 203 15.96 1.34 -17.73
N GLN A 204 16.67 1.57 -18.81
CA GLN A 204 17.53 2.72 -19.07
C GLN A 204 16.72 3.84 -19.73
N ALA A 205 16.35 4.87 -18.94
CA ALA A 205 15.48 5.94 -19.43
C ALA A 205 16.17 6.92 -20.38
N ILE A 206 17.49 7.03 -20.36
CA ILE A 206 18.23 7.95 -21.25
C ILE A 206 17.99 7.63 -22.74
N HIS A 207 17.75 6.37 -23.07
CA HIS A 207 17.50 5.93 -24.46
C HIS A 207 16.14 6.36 -25.01
N LEU A 208 15.24 6.87 -24.17
CA LEU A 208 13.98 7.49 -24.61
C LEU A 208 14.17 8.90 -25.13
N VAL A 209 15.19 9.59 -24.65
CA VAL A 209 15.44 10.99 -24.95
C VAL A 209 15.90 11.13 -26.40
N HIS A 210 15.38 12.18 -27.08
CA HIS A 210 15.85 12.51 -28.42
C HIS A 210 17.37 12.71 -28.44
N PRO A 211 18.12 12.11 -29.38
CA PRO A 211 19.60 12.13 -29.36
C PRO A 211 20.23 13.52 -29.24
N SER A 212 19.62 14.53 -29.86
CA SER A 212 20.10 15.92 -29.77
C SER A 212 19.96 16.54 -28.37
N ASP A 213 19.09 15.99 -27.51
CA ASP A 213 18.81 16.55 -26.17
C ASP A 213 19.66 15.88 -25.09
N ILE A 214 20.20 14.69 -25.32
CA ILE A 214 21.00 13.94 -24.35
C ILE A 214 22.17 14.75 -23.76
N PRO A 215 23.04 15.42 -24.58
CA PRO A 215 24.22 16.08 -24.05
C PRO A 215 23.90 17.18 -23.05
N TRP A 216 22.88 17.99 -23.33
CA TRP A 216 22.52 19.09 -22.42
C TRP A 216 21.78 18.60 -21.17
N ILE A 217 20.96 17.56 -21.28
CA ILE A 217 20.29 16.93 -20.12
C ILE A 217 21.32 16.36 -19.16
N GLU A 218 22.30 15.59 -19.68
CA GLU A 218 23.39 15.06 -18.85
C GLU A 218 24.18 16.20 -18.16
N GLN A 219 24.49 17.28 -18.89
CA GLN A 219 25.18 18.42 -18.32
C GLN A 219 24.33 19.10 -17.23
N ARG A 220 23.05 19.29 -17.47
CA ARG A 220 22.11 19.92 -16.52
C ARG A 220 21.95 19.10 -15.23
N LEU A 221 21.82 17.77 -15.37
CA LEU A 221 21.75 16.85 -14.23
C LEU A 221 23.05 16.87 -13.43
N ARG A 222 24.22 16.80 -14.10
CA ARG A 222 25.52 16.90 -13.42
C ARG A 222 25.69 18.21 -12.68
N ASN A 223 25.26 19.32 -13.25
CA ASN A 223 25.33 20.63 -12.61
C ASN A 223 24.42 20.72 -11.39
N ALA A 224 23.17 20.23 -11.49
CA ALA A 224 22.22 20.22 -10.40
C ALA A 224 22.76 19.42 -9.19
N ILE A 225 23.33 18.25 -9.43
CA ILE A 225 23.93 17.41 -8.39
C ILE A 225 25.16 18.11 -7.75
N LYS A 226 26.04 18.71 -8.56
CA LYS A 226 27.21 19.44 -8.06
C LYS A 226 26.81 20.64 -7.21
N GLN A 227 25.76 21.37 -7.61
CA GLN A 227 25.26 22.55 -6.91
C GLN A 227 24.32 22.19 -5.74
N ARG A 228 24.09 20.90 -5.49
CA ARG A 228 23.17 20.38 -4.48
C ARG A 228 21.77 20.99 -4.58
N GLU A 229 21.28 21.15 -5.82
CA GLU A 229 19.90 21.57 -6.04
C GLU A 229 18.96 20.51 -5.48
N SER A 230 17.90 20.93 -4.81
CA SER A 230 16.89 20.00 -4.26
C SER A 230 15.91 19.52 -5.32
N THR A 231 15.70 20.34 -6.36
CA THR A 231 14.71 20.09 -7.42
C THR A 231 15.29 20.41 -8.79
N ILE A 232 14.71 19.81 -9.83
CA ILE A 232 15.09 20.07 -11.22
C ILE A 232 13.82 20.06 -12.10
N SER A 233 13.80 20.95 -13.09
CA SER A 233 12.77 21.00 -14.14
C SER A 233 13.43 20.93 -15.50
N LEU A 234 12.94 20.06 -16.39
CA LEU A 234 13.48 19.86 -17.74
C LEU A 234 12.35 19.70 -18.75
N GLU A 235 12.43 20.45 -19.85
CA GLU A 235 11.61 20.23 -21.02
C GLU A 235 12.48 19.55 -22.08
N TYR A 236 12.08 18.38 -22.56
CA TYR A 236 12.90 17.60 -23.50
C TYR A 236 12.02 16.80 -24.46
N ARG A 237 12.61 16.36 -25.55
CA ARG A 237 11.95 15.54 -26.57
C ARG A 237 12.22 14.06 -26.30
N VAL A 238 11.20 13.26 -26.53
CA VAL A 238 11.24 11.81 -26.49
C VAL A 238 10.87 11.26 -27.85
N VAL A 239 11.53 10.19 -28.28
CA VAL A 239 11.18 9.48 -29.50
C VAL A 239 10.47 8.19 -29.11
N ARG A 240 9.18 8.10 -29.45
CA ARG A 240 8.39 6.88 -29.25
C ARG A 240 8.81 5.77 -30.21
N PRO A 241 8.53 4.49 -29.90
CA PRO A 241 8.92 3.36 -30.76
C PRO A 241 8.43 3.49 -32.21
N GLU A 242 7.33 4.18 -32.45
CA GLU A 242 6.75 4.41 -33.77
C GLU A 242 7.39 5.57 -34.52
N GLY A 243 8.41 6.22 -33.93
CA GLY A 243 9.11 7.37 -34.50
C GLY A 243 8.47 8.71 -34.22
N GLU A 244 7.35 8.76 -33.50
CA GLU A 244 6.71 10.00 -33.06
C GLU A 244 7.59 10.73 -32.04
N VAL A 245 7.79 12.04 -32.24
CA VAL A 245 8.51 12.91 -31.31
C VAL A 245 7.51 13.68 -30.45
N VAL A 246 7.59 13.52 -29.15
CA VAL A 246 6.75 14.20 -28.16
C VAL A 246 7.58 15.07 -27.24
N TRP A 247 7.03 16.21 -26.81
CA TRP A 247 7.63 17.08 -25.82
C TRP A 247 7.15 16.71 -24.43
N LEU A 248 8.08 16.49 -23.53
CA LEU A 248 7.79 16.19 -22.13
C LEU A 248 8.39 17.26 -21.22
N LEU A 249 7.65 17.58 -20.15
CA LEU A 249 8.13 18.36 -19.01
C LEU A 249 8.31 17.42 -17.83
N MET A 250 9.53 17.35 -17.33
CA MET A 250 9.88 16.60 -16.13
C MET A 250 10.16 17.57 -14.97
N ASN A 251 9.45 17.37 -13.86
CA ASN A 251 9.75 18.00 -12.59
C ASN A 251 10.15 16.91 -11.59
N GLY A 252 11.32 17.08 -10.97
CA GLY A 252 11.84 16.07 -10.07
C GLY A 252 12.59 16.66 -8.88
N SER A 253 12.78 15.84 -7.86
CA SER A 253 13.57 16.12 -6.66
C SER A 253 14.66 15.08 -6.48
N PHE A 254 15.81 15.55 -5.98
CA PHE A 254 16.92 14.69 -5.64
C PHE A 254 16.84 14.24 -4.18
N SER A 255 17.16 12.98 -3.95
CA SER A 255 17.29 12.41 -2.59
C SER A 255 18.45 11.42 -2.56
N GLU A 256 19.15 11.35 -1.42
CA GLU A 256 20.22 10.37 -1.21
C GLU A 256 19.65 9.21 -0.39
N GLN A 257 19.85 7.98 -0.85
CA GLN A 257 19.45 6.78 -0.15
C GLN A 257 20.53 5.70 -0.28
N GLN A 258 21.05 5.22 0.84
CA GLN A 258 22.09 4.17 0.91
C GLN A 258 23.37 4.53 0.11
N GLY A 259 23.68 5.82 -0.04
CA GLY A 259 24.85 6.30 -0.80
C GLY A 259 24.58 6.54 -2.30
N ASP A 260 23.40 6.16 -2.80
CA ASP A 260 22.97 6.44 -4.17
C ASP A 260 22.16 7.74 -4.23
N MET A 261 22.46 8.59 -5.21
CA MET A 261 21.64 9.74 -5.53
C MET A 261 20.49 9.33 -6.42
N LEU A 262 19.28 9.61 -5.97
CA LEU A 262 18.04 9.27 -6.66
C LEU A 262 17.32 10.52 -7.15
N LEU A 263 16.71 10.42 -8.33
CA LEU A 263 15.79 11.40 -8.89
C LEU A 263 14.38 10.83 -8.86
N THR A 264 13.49 11.48 -8.12
CA THR A 264 12.07 11.13 -8.09
C THR A 264 11.27 12.27 -8.67
N GLY A 265 10.36 12.00 -9.60
CA GLY A 265 9.65 13.06 -10.27
C GLY A 265 8.41 12.62 -11.03
N MET A 266 7.84 13.61 -11.72
CA MET A 266 6.68 13.46 -12.58
C MET A 266 6.99 14.02 -13.96
N VAL A 267 6.45 13.35 -14.97
CA VAL A 267 6.55 13.74 -16.39
C VAL A 267 5.16 13.96 -16.94
N ILE A 268 4.97 15.05 -17.68
CA ILE A 268 3.72 15.36 -18.38
C ILE A 268 3.99 15.67 -19.86
N ASP A 269 3.03 15.36 -20.72
CA ASP A 269 3.09 15.67 -22.14
C ASP A 269 2.72 17.16 -22.35
N ILE A 270 3.65 17.91 -22.90
CA ILE A 270 3.49 19.33 -23.25
C ILE A 270 3.49 19.58 -24.76
N SER A 271 3.33 18.54 -25.58
CA SER A 271 3.39 18.65 -27.04
C SER A 271 2.34 19.61 -27.59
N HIS A 272 1.12 19.58 -27.04
CA HIS A 272 0.06 20.51 -27.43
C HIS A 272 0.43 21.96 -27.06
N GLN A 273 1.01 22.18 -25.90
CA GLN A 273 1.47 23.52 -25.47
C GLN A 273 2.55 24.05 -26.44
N LYS A 274 3.56 23.21 -26.74
CA LYS A 274 4.64 23.57 -27.69
C LYS A 274 4.11 23.88 -29.07
N PHE A 275 3.17 23.08 -29.57
CA PHE A 275 2.52 23.34 -30.86
C PHE A 275 1.80 24.70 -30.90
N MET A 276 1.08 25.06 -29.83
CA MET A 276 0.41 26.33 -29.71
C MET A 276 1.37 27.50 -29.65
N GLU A 277 2.48 27.37 -28.89
CA GLU A 277 3.55 28.39 -28.82
C GLU A 277 4.19 28.65 -30.20
N GLU A 278 4.52 27.59 -30.95
CA GLU A 278 5.06 27.69 -32.28
C GLU A 278 4.09 28.43 -33.25
N ARG A 279 2.80 28.09 -33.21
CA ARG A 279 1.78 28.74 -34.03
C ARG A 279 1.65 30.23 -33.71
N LEU A 280 1.71 30.62 -32.45
CA LEU A 280 1.68 32.02 -32.03
C LEU A 280 2.93 32.78 -32.50
N CYS A 281 4.10 32.14 -32.38
CA CYS A 281 5.34 32.72 -32.86
C CYS A 281 5.34 32.92 -34.37
N CYS A 282 4.85 31.94 -35.15
CA CYS A 282 4.71 32.06 -36.60
C CYS A 282 3.74 33.18 -37.02
N LYS A 283 2.59 33.34 -36.34
CA LYS A 283 1.66 34.44 -36.59
C LYS A 283 2.29 35.81 -36.31
N SER A 284 3.01 35.96 -35.21
CA SER A 284 3.71 37.18 -34.83
C SER A 284 4.82 37.55 -35.86
N ARG A 285 5.60 36.55 -36.34
CA ARG A 285 6.59 36.80 -37.41
C ARG A 285 5.96 37.19 -38.71
N ARG A 286 4.84 36.60 -39.16
CA ARG A 286 4.11 36.98 -40.35
C ARG A 286 3.52 38.39 -40.25
N GLN A 287 2.97 38.78 -39.09
CA GLN A 287 2.49 40.13 -38.86
C GLN A 287 3.60 41.16 -38.90
N ARG A 288 4.77 40.88 -38.33
CA ARG A 288 5.95 41.78 -38.41
C ARG A 288 6.46 41.89 -39.84
N ALA A 289 6.50 40.82 -40.62
CA ALA A 289 6.91 40.82 -42.00
C ALA A 289 5.96 41.65 -42.87
N LEU A 290 4.64 41.57 -42.64
CA LEU A 290 3.64 42.41 -43.34
C LEU A 290 3.70 43.89 -42.94
N CYS A 291 4.04 44.25 -41.70
CA CYS A 291 4.27 45.62 -41.29
C CYS A 291 5.50 46.24 -41.93
N VAL A 292 6.58 45.45 -42.14
CA VAL A 292 7.79 45.92 -42.80
C VAL A 292 7.58 46.14 -44.30
N GLN A 293 6.74 45.34 -44.98
CA GLN A 293 6.41 45.52 -46.40
C GLN A 293 5.48 46.70 -46.66
N ASN A 294 4.69 47.16 -45.69
CA ASN A 294 3.79 48.28 -45.83
C ASN A 294 4.40 49.65 -45.41
N CYS A 295 5.68 49.66 -45.00
CA CYS A 295 6.40 50.89 -44.73
C CYS A 295 7.34 51.19 -45.90
N GLU A 296 6.81 51.36 -47.11
CA GLU A 296 7.56 52.08 -48.16
C GLU A 296 7.57 53.57 -47.84
N PRO A 297 8.71 54.25 -47.95
CA PRO A 297 8.77 55.68 -47.74
C PRO A 297 7.97 56.39 -48.86
N ILE A 298 6.99 57.19 -48.49
CA ILE A 298 6.37 58.14 -49.36
C ILE A 298 7.40 59.23 -49.71
N ASN A 299 7.89 59.22 -50.96
CA ASN A 299 8.72 60.29 -51.51
C ASN A 299 7.88 61.51 -51.79
#